data_5aa35f994087ffd795feff097e4172cb
#
_entry.id   5aa35f994087ffd795feff097e4172cb
#
_cell.length_a   1.000
_cell.length_b   1.000
_cell.length_c   1.000
_cell.angle_alpha   90.00
_cell.angle_beta   90.00
_cell.angle_gamma   90.00
#
_symmetry.space_group_name_H-M   'P 1'
#
loop_
_entity.id
_entity.type
_entity.pdbx_description
1 polymer ?
#
loop_
_entity_poly.entity_id
_entity_poly.type
_entity_poly.pdbx_seq_one_letter_code
_entity_poly.pdbx_strand_id
1 'polypeptide(L)'
;LDLLDKMGKGNRLALSRVLSEVEADSAPGREALEKLFPSTGKAHKIGITGPPGSGKSTLVNALAKALRQLPGNPKVAIIAVDPTSPFSGGAILGDRIRMSDAIGDTGIYIRSMASRGALGGISARTEALSEVFDAAGYAFILIETVGAGQSEVEIARLAHTTIVVDIPGLGDDIQSIKAGILEIADILVVNKADRPGAQQSLNFLRNMIEMGFRTTAPRFGHHKLAGMVASEGTQITQTQGWLPPVLMTIATKADGIPQLIEEILKHAEYLRESGGWRAKEAAILRHNIESLVASALWEAWKGRVPDEGLEEQVALVMNRQQSPREAARQLLAYNLNIKTSSSE
;
A
#
# COMPACT_ATOMS: atom_id res chain seq x y z
N LEU A 1 10.40 -10.84 24.57
CA LEU A 1 10.53 -12.25 24.16
C LEU A 1 9.21 -12.99 24.32
N ASP A 2 8.58 -12.97 25.52
CA ASP A 2 7.31 -13.68 25.77
C ASP A 2 6.15 -13.24 24.85
N LEU A 3 6.05 -11.96 24.45
CA LEU A 3 4.97 -11.47 23.60
C LEU A 3 5.11 -11.95 22.15
N LEU A 4 6.31 -11.90 21.57
CA LEU A 4 6.58 -12.38 20.21
C LEU A 4 6.46 -13.90 20.12
N ASP A 5 6.92 -14.63 21.12
CA ASP A 5 6.77 -16.09 21.21
C ASP A 5 5.29 -16.51 21.27
N LYS A 6 4.48 -15.79 22.06
CA LYS A 6 3.04 -16.02 22.11
C LYS A 6 2.37 -15.72 20.77
N MET A 7 2.77 -14.63 20.10
CA MET A 7 2.29 -14.27 18.77
C MET A 7 2.62 -15.37 17.75
N GLY A 8 3.86 -15.87 17.73
CA GLY A 8 4.28 -16.97 16.86
C GLY A 8 3.49 -18.26 17.08
N LYS A 9 3.00 -18.51 18.29
CA LYS A 9 2.10 -19.61 18.65
C LYS A 9 0.62 -19.34 18.32
N GLY A 10 0.31 -18.24 17.62
CA GLY A 10 -1.04 -17.91 17.18
C GLY A 10 -1.90 -17.16 18.21
N ASN A 11 -1.33 -16.62 19.28
CA ASN A 11 -2.08 -15.84 20.26
C ASN A 11 -2.52 -14.48 19.69
N ARG A 12 -3.83 -14.33 19.43
CA ARG A 12 -4.42 -13.10 18.84
C ARG A 12 -4.24 -11.86 19.72
N LEU A 13 -4.26 -12.00 21.04
CA LEU A 13 -4.07 -10.86 21.96
C LEU A 13 -2.63 -10.36 21.89
N ALA A 14 -1.66 -11.28 21.82
CA ALA A 14 -0.26 -10.94 21.63
C ALA A 14 -0.05 -10.23 20.29
N LEU A 15 -0.60 -10.76 19.20
CA LEU A 15 -0.58 -10.13 17.89
C LEU A 15 -1.18 -8.71 17.93
N SER A 16 -2.36 -8.53 18.56
CA SER A 16 -3.00 -7.23 18.69
C SER A 16 -2.13 -6.20 19.41
N ARG A 17 -1.43 -6.63 20.48
CA ARG A 17 -0.52 -5.75 21.23
C ARG A 17 0.70 -5.37 20.40
N VAL A 18 1.34 -6.33 19.73
CA VAL A 18 2.49 -6.05 18.83
C VAL A 18 2.07 -5.07 17.74
N LEU A 19 0.94 -5.30 17.07
CA LEU A 19 0.41 -4.39 16.05
C LEU A 19 0.17 -2.98 16.60
N SER A 20 -0.31 -2.85 17.84
CA SER A 20 -0.55 -1.53 18.46
C SER A 20 0.75 -0.80 18.78
N GLU A 21 1.77 -1.49 19.28
CA GLU A 21 3.10 -0.91 19.53
C GLU A 21 3.77 -0.47 18.22
N VAL A 22 3.67 -1.30 17.17
CA VAL A 22 4.22 -0.98 15.85
C VAL A 22 3.49 0.20 15.21
N GLU A 23 2.15 0.25 15.28
CA GLU A 23 1.36 1.38 14.75
C GLU A 23 1.66 2.69 15.48
N ALA A 24 1.95 2.61 16.79
CA ALA A 24 2.34 3.77 17.60
C ALA A 24 3.80 4.21 17.38
N ASP A 25 4.58 3.45 16.60
CA ASP A 25 6.03 3.65 16.42
C ASP A 25 6.80 3.74 17.76
N SER A 26 6.37 2.94 18.74
CA SER A 26 6.99 2.90 20.07
C SER A 26 8.37 2.21 20.03
N ALA A 27 9.21 2.45 21.04
CA ALA A 27 10.48 1.73 21.15
C ALA A 27 10.31 0.20 21.20
N PRO A 28 9.34 -0.38 21.96
CA PRO A 28 9.04 -1.80 21.90
C PRO A 28 8.55 -2.26 20.50
N GLY A 29 7.78 -1.41 19.80
CA GLY A 29 7.29 -1.72 18.45
C GLY A 29 8.44 -1.81 17.43
N ARG A 30 9.38 -0.86 17.45
CA ARG A 30 10.59 -0.89 16.61
C ARG A 30 11.46 -2.11 16.89
N GLU A 31 11.72 -2.42 18.17
CA GLU A 31 12.46 -3.62 18.56
C GLU A 31 11.77 -4.92 18.11
N ALA A 32 10.43 -4.95 18.16
CA ALA A 32 9.66 -6.09 17.68
C ALA A 32 9.84 -6.28 16.16
N LEU A 33 9.77 -5.21 15.35
CA LEU A 33 10.00 -5.28 13.90
C LEU A 33 11.39 -5.81 13.55
N GLU A 34 12.44 -5.31 14.19
CA GLU A 34 13.81 -5.80 13.97
C GLU A 34 13.94 -7.30 14.22
N LYS A 35 13.32 -7.81 15.30
CA LYS A 35 13.33 -9.25 15.64
C LYS A 35 12.47 -10.09 14.70
N LEU A 36 11.37 -9.54 14.17
CA LEU A 36 10.45 -10.25 13.29
C LEU A 36 10.91 -10.28 11.84
N PHE A 37 11.67 -9.26 11.39
CA PHE A 37 12.08 -9.09 10.01
C PHE A 37 12.70 -10.34 9.36
N PRO A 38 13.59 -11.12 10.00
CA PRO A 38 14.14 -12.34 9.40
C PRO A 38 13.09 -13.44 9.10
N SER A 39 11.87 -13.31 9.63
CA SER A 39 10.78 -14.26 9.42
C SER A 39 9.78 -13.81 8.35
N THR A 40 9.95 -12.63 7.77
CA THR A 40 9.10 -12.03 6.73
C THR A 40 9.46 -12.47 5.31
N GLY A 41 8.82 -11.91 4.29
CA GLY A 41 9.09 -12.17 2.87
C GLY A 41 8.33 -13.35 2.29
N LYS A 42 7.28 -13.85 2.95
CA LYS A 42 6.49 -15.03 2.53
C LYS A 42 5.07 -14.68 2.11
N ALA A 43 4.48 -13.64 2.69
CA ALA A 43 3.10 -13.26 2.46
C ALA A 43 2.89 -12.63 1.07
N HIS A 44 1.76 -12.95 0.43
CA HIS A 44 1.32 -12.26 -0.77
C HIS A 44 0.55 -11.00 -0.37
N LYS A 45 1.14 -9.83 -0.58
CA LYS A 45 0.51 -8.53 -0.35
C LYS A 45 -0.33 -8.15 -1.55
N ILE A 46 -1.62 -7.91 -1.34
CA ILE A 46 -2.61 -7.59 -2.39
C ILE A 46 -3.22 -6.24 -2.06
N GLY A 47 -2.96 -5.25 -2.89
CA GLY A 47 -3.52 -3.91 -2.78
C GLY A 47 -4.87 -3.81 -3.49
N ILE A 48 -5.88 -3.24 -2.84
CA ILE A 48 -7.21 -3.03 -3.41
C ILE A 48 -7.52 -1.53 -3.38
N THR A 49 -7.66 -0.95 -4.56
CA THR A 49 -7.93 0.47 -4.73
C THR A 49 -9.07 0.74 -5.73
N GLY A 50 -9.50 1.98 -5.85
CA GLY A 50 -10.58 2.40 -6.74
C GLY A 50 -11.47 3.49 -6.11
N PRO A 51 -12.43 4.06 -6.86
CA PRO A 51 -13.23 5.19 -6.41
C PRO A 51 -14.06 4.87 -5.15
N PRO A 52 -14.44 5.90 -4.38
CA PRO A 52 -15.36 5.75 -3.27
C PRO A 52 -16.68 5.10 -3.72
N GLY A 53 -17.22 4.24 -2.88
CA GLY A 53 -18.49 3.56 -3.20
C GLY A 53 -18.38 2.43 -4.23
N SER A 54 -17.21 2.09 -4.76
CA SER A 54 -17.03 0.96 -5.68
C SER A 54 -17.24 -0.42 -5.03
N GLY A 55 -17.36 -0.48 -3.71
CA GLY A 55 -17.61 -1.72 -2.97
C GLY A 55 -16.35 -2.49 -2.61
N LYS A 56 -15.20 -1.80 -2.51
CA LYS A 56 -13.91 -2.39 -2.12
C LYS A 56 -13.99 -3.21 -0.84
N SER A 57 -14.52 -2.64 0.24
CA SER A 57 -14.62 -3.33 1.53
C SER A 57 -15.46 -4.60 1.46
N THR A 58 -16.54 -4.59 0.66
CA THR A 58 -17.37 -5.79 0.40
C THR A 58 -16.58 -6.83 -0.41
N LEU A 59 -15.84 -6.37 -1.42
CA LEU A 59 -14.98 -7.23 -2.24
C LEU A 59 -13.85 -7.86 -1.40
N VAL A 60 -13.17 -7.06 -0.57
CA VAL A 60 -12.13 -7.51 0.36
C VAL A 60 -12.66 -8.58 1.31
N ASN A 61 -13.84 -8.36 1.88
CA ASN A 61 -14.48 -9.35 2.77
C ASN A 61 -14.79 -10.66 2.04
N ALA A 62 -15.39 -10.59 0.83
CA ALA A 62 -15.69 -11.75 0.00
C ALA A 62 -14.39 -12.49 -0.40
N LEU A 63 -13.36 -11.73 -0.81
CA LEU A 63 -12.06 -12.26 -1.20
C LEU A 63 -11.36 -12.95 -0.02
N ALA A 64 -11.35 -12.33 1.17
CA ALA A 64 -10.75 -12.91 2.36
C ALA A 64 -11.39 -14.26 2.74
N LYS A 65 -12.73 -14.33 2.72
CA LYS A 65 -13.46 -15.57 2.98
C LYS A 65 -13.13 -16.66 1.96
N ALA A 66 -13.06 -16.31 0.69
CA ALA A 66 -12.76 -17.26 -0.36
C ALA A 66 -11.30 -17.72 -0.36
N LEU A 67 -10.35 -16.83 -0.07
CA LEU A 67 -8.94 -17.21 0.15
C LEU A 67 -8.76 -18.20 1.30
N ARG A 68 -9.56 -18.08 2.37
CA ARG A 68 -9.58 -19.03 3.48
C ARG A 68 -10.02 -20.44 3.08
N GLN A 69 -10.74 -20.58 1.96
CA GLN A 69 -11.19 -21.88 1.45
C GLN A 69 -10.12 -22.58 0.57
N LEU A 70 -9.01 -21.92 0.29
CA LEU A 70 -7.91 -22.54 -0.44
C LEU A 70 -7.29 -23.71 0.36
N PRO A 71 -6.65 -24.69 -0.32
CA PRO A 71 -5.96 -25.79 0.33
C PRO A 71 -4.99 -25.30 1.42
N GLY A 72 -5.03 -25.91 2.58
CA GLY A 72 -4.23 -25.53 3.74
C GLY A 72 -4.86 -24.44 4.62
N ASN A 73 -6.05 -23.94 4.29
CA ASN A 73 -6.77 -22.90 5.04
C ASN A 73 -5.87 -21.70 5.42
N PRO A 74 -5.23 -21.04 4.46
CA PRO A 74 -4.24 -20.00 4.72
C PRO A 74 -4.82 -18.86 5.54
N LYS A 75 -4.05 -18.31 6.48
CA LYS A 75 -4.45 -17.14 7.26
C LYS A 75 -4.45 -15.90 6.36
N VAL A 76 -5.45 -15.03 6.54
CA VAL A 76 -5.63 -13.80 5.77
C VAL A 76 -5.68 -12.60 6.71
N ALA A 77 -4.81 -11.62 6.51
CA ALA A 77 -4.88 -10.33 7.18
C ALA A 77 -5.54 -9.29 6.27
N ILE A 78 -6.30 -8.39 6.86
CA ILE A 78 -6.88 -7.22 6.18
C ILE A 78 -6.37 -5.97 6.90
N ILE A 79 -5.72 -5.07 6.16
CA ILE A 79 -5.32 -3.73 6.61
C ILE A 79 -6.23 -2.75 5.89
N ALA A 80 -7.17 -2.15 6.63
CA ALA A 80 -8.04 -1.10 6.12
C ALA A 80 -7.44 0.25 6.48
N VAL A 81 -7.06 1.02 5.46
CA VAL A 81 -6.46 2.35 5.63
C VAL A 81 -7.54 3.40 5.46
N ASP A 82 -8.02 3.93 6.57
CA ASP A 82 -9.08 4.95 6.60
C ASP A 82 -8.51 6.37 6.56
N PRO A 83 -9.19 7.33 5.87
CA PRO A 83 -8.83 8.73 5.99
C PRO A 83 -8.99 9.17 7.45
N THR A 84 -8.05 9.96 7.92
CA THR A 84 -8.10 10.54 9.25
C THR A 84 -9.28 11.48 9.36
N SER A 85 -10.11 11.34 10.39
CA SER A 85 -11.10 12.35 10.72
C SER A 85 -10.38 13.64 11.10
N PRO A 86 -10.65 14.78 10.43
CA PRO A 86 -10.03 16.06 10.76
C PRO A 86 -10.39 16.55 12.17
N PHE A 87 -11.45 16.00 12.79
CA PHE A 87 -11.96 16.41 14.09
C PHE A 87 -11.50 15.53 15.25
N SER A 88 -11.34 14.22 15.04
CA SER A 88 -11.01 13.28 16.12
C SER A 88 -9.60 12.69 16.03
N GLY A 89 -8.91 12.87 14.92
CA GLY A 89 -7.59 12.28 14.66
C GLY A 89 -7.56 10.75 14.65
N GLY A 90 -8.71 10.09 14.75
CA GLY A 90 -8.87 8.64 14.73
C GLY A 90 -9.45 8.12 13.40
N ALA A 91 -9.32 6.81 13.15
CA ALA A 91 -9.98 6.15 12.02
C ALA A 91 -11.50 6.25 12.17
N ILE A 92 -12.19 6.54 11.06
CA ILE A 92 -13.66 6.56 11.04
C ILE A 92 -14.12 5.10 11.13
N LEU A 93 -14.68 4.71 12.27
CA LEU A 93 -15.08 3.34 12.65
C LEU A 93 -16.10 2.65 11.70
N GLY A 94 -16.49 3.29 10.60
CA GLY A 94 -17.52 2.80 9.69
C GLY A 94 -17.22 1.44 9.01
N ASP A 95 -15.95 1.11 8.78
CA ASP A 95 -15.58 -0.09 8.03
C ASP A 95 -15.55 -1.37 8.89
N ARG A 96 -15.32 -1.27 10.21
CA ARG A 96 -15.46 -2.43 11.11
C ARG A 96 -16.87 -3.04 11.10
N ILE A 97 -17.91 -2.20 10.94
CA ILE A 97 -19.31 -2.66 10.90
C ILE A 97 -19.58 -3.39 9.58
N ARG A 98 -18.93 -2.97 8.48
CA ARG A 98 -19.14 -3.59 7.15
C ARG A 98 -18.45 -4.95 6.98
N MET A 99 -17.45 -5.24 7.82
CA MET A 99 -16.70 -6.50 7.81
C MET A 99 -17.08 -7.44 8.96
N SER A 100 -18.23 -7.20 9.62
CA SER A 100 -18.72 -7.96 10.78
C SER A 100 -18.77 -9.47 10.54
N ASP A 101 -19.08 -9.89 9.31
CA ASP A 101 -19.24 -11.31 8.94
C ASP A 101 -17.90 -12.07 8.86
N ALA A 102 -16.75 -11.39 8.72
CA ALA A 102 -15.42 -12.03 8.76
C ALA A 102 -14.89 -12.21 10.20
N ILE A 103 -15.53 -11.57 11.20
CA ILE A 103 -15.08 -11.58 12.60
C ILE A 103 -15.20 -12.99 13.23
N GLY A 104 -16.02 -13.89 12.65
CA GLY A 104 -16.20 -15.27 13.14
C GLY A 104 -15.08 -16.25 12.76
N ASP A 105 -14.27 -15.98 11.74
CA ASP A 105 -13.17 -16.86 11.31
C ASP A 105 -11.87 -16.47 12.04
N THR A 106 -11.35 -17.39 12.84
CA THR A 106 -10.08 -17.19 13.57
C THR A 106 -8.86 -17.04 12.66
N GLY A 107 -8.94 -17.49 11.41
CA GLY A 107 -7.91 -17.35 10.40
C GLY A 107 -7.92 -15.98 9.68
N ILE A 108 -8.94 -15.13 9.92
CA ILE A 108 -9.00 -13.78 9.39
C ILE A 108 -8.69 -12.78 10.50
N TYR A 109 -7.80 -11.83 10.23
CA TYR A 109 -7.53 -10.71 11.12
C TYR A 109 -7.74 -9.39 10.41
N ILE A 110 -8.48 -8.47 11.05
CA ILE A 110 -8.78 -7.16 10.47
C ILE A 110 -8.15 -6.07 11.36
N ARG A 111 -7.36 -5.19 10.76
CA ARG A 111 -6.80 -4.01 11.40
C ARG A 111 -7.17 -2.76 10.60
N SER A 112 -7.93 -1.87 11.21
CA SER A 112 -8.13 -0.53 10.65
C SER A 112 -7.06 0.40 11.19
N MET A 113 -6.47 1.20 10.32
CA MET A 113 -5.49 2.22 10.68
C MET A 113 -5.89 3.57 10.09
N ALA A 114 -5.56 4.65 10.80
CA ALA A 114 -5.81 6.00 10.31
C ALA A 114 -4.65 6.48 9.44
N SER A 115 -4.95 7.14 8.32
CA SER A 115 -3.98 7.84 7.50
C SER A 115 -3.52 9.12 8.19
N ARG A 116 -2.70 9.05 9.24
CA ARG A 116 -2.14 10.24 9.89
C ARG A 116 -1.03 10.81 9.01
N GLY A 117 -1.07 12.13 8.75
CA GLY A 117 -0.10 12.87 7.94
C GLY A 117 1.31 12.97 8.53
N ALA A 118 1.94 11.86 8.88
CA ALA A 118 3.34 11.82 9.25
C ALA A 118 4.23 11.78 8.00
N LEU A 119 5.37 12.42 8.07
CA LEU A 119 6.46 12.22 7.11
C LEU A 119 6.80 10.73 7.04
N GLY A 120 6.73 10.15 5.84
CA GLY A 120 6.80 8.72 5.65
C GLY A 120 5.45 8.08 5.31
N GLY A 121 4.34 8.78 5.52
CA GLY A 121 3.00 8.47 5.00
C GLY A 121 2.36 7.20 5.55
N ILE A 122 1.24 6.89 4.93
CA ILE A 122 0.47 5.65 5.08
C ILE A 122 1.36 4.42 4.78
N SER A 123 2.29 4.57 3.84
CA SER A 123 3.17 3.52 3.32
C SER A 123 4.00 2.83 4.40
N ALA A 124 4.78 3.58 5.18
CA ALA A 124 5.72 2.99 6.13
C ALA A 124 5.01 2.23 7.26
N ARG A 125 3.90 2.77 7.77
CA ARG A 125 3.11 2.09 8.82
C ARG A 125 2.38 0.86 8.29
N THR A 126 1.83 0.94 7.09
CA THR A 126 1.16 -0.19 6.43
C THR A 126 2.15 -1.30 6.18
N GLU A 127 3.37 -0.96 5.73
CA GLU A 127 4.43 -1.93 5.54
C GLU A 127 4.84 -2.59 6.86
N ALA A 128 5.08 -1.80 7.92
CA ALA A 128 5.42 -2.32 9.24
C ALA A 128 4.35 -3.28 9.80
N LEU A 129 3.05 -2.95 9.64
CA LEU A 129 1.96 -3.86 10.01
C LEU A 129 1.95 -5.12 9.14
N SER A 130 2.25 -5.00 7.84
CA SER A 130 2.36 -6.14 6.92
C SER A 130 3.48 -7.09 7.32
N GLU A 131 4.64 -6.58 7.75
CA GLU A 131 5.75 -7.36 8.26
C GLU A 131 5.36 -8.17 9.52
N VAL A 132 4.60 -7.56 10.43
CA VAL A 132 4.09 -8.27 11.63
C VAL A 132 3.15 -9.40 11.23
N PHE A 133 2.24 -9.18 10.29
CA PHE A 133 1.33 -10.23 9.81
C PHE A 133 2.06 -11.34 9.10
N ASP A 134 3.02 -11.01 8.24
CA ASP A 134 3.85 -11.99 7.53
C ASP A 134 4.62 -12.88 8.53
N ALA A 135 5.32 -12.28 9.49
CA ALA A 135 6.04 -12.99 10.55
C ALA A 135 5.10 -13.84 11.45
N ALA A 136 3.82 -13.44 11.60
CA ALA A 136 2.78 -14.21 12.29
C ALA A 136 2.17 -15.35 11.45
N GLY A 137 2.66 -15.54 10.22
CA GLY A 137 2.28 -16.63 9.32
C GLY A 137 0.97 -16.41 8.57
N TYR A 138 0.62 -15.15 8.28
CA TYR A 138 -0.47 -14.83 7.36
C TYR A 138 0.03 -14.97 5.91
N ALA A 139 -0.62 -15.83 5.14
CA ALA A 139 -0.22 -16.10 3.75
C ALA A 139 -0.65 -15.00 2.78
N PHE A 140 -1.76 -14.33 3.09
CA PHE A 140 -2.30 -13.23 2.30
C PHE A 140 -2.53 -12.00 3.18
N ILE A 141 -2.12 -10.83 2.67
CA ILE A 141 -2.32 -9.54 3.33
C ILE A 141 -3.06 -8.65 2.32
N LEU A 142 -4.35 -8.41 2.58
CA LEU A 142 -5.20 -7.54 1.79
C LEU A 142 -5.09 -6.12 2.34
N ILE A 143 -4.68 -5.17 1.49
CA ILE A 143 -4.50 -3.77 1.87
C ILE A 143 -5.54 -2.96 1.12
N GLU A 144 -6.51 -2.40 1.82
CA GLU A 144 -7.59 -1.60 1.26
C GLU A 144 -7.40 -0.11 1.56
N THR A 145 -7.57 0.75 0.53
CA THR A 145 -7.71 2.19 0.75
C THR A 145 -9.15 2.63 0.70
N VAL A 146 -9.50 3.58 1.55
CA VAL A 146 -10.77 4.32 1.43
C VAL A 146 -10.56 5.50 0.48
N GLY A 147 -10.73 5.24 -0.81
CA GLY A 147 -10.82 6.10 -1.97
C GLY A 147 -10.64 7.63 -1.81
N ALA A 148 -9.45 8.09 -1.42
CA ALA A 148 -9.15 9.51 -1.30
C ALA A 148 -7.79 9.84 -1.98
N GLY A 149 -7.76 9.78 -3.30
CA GLY A 149 -6.74 10.46 -4.12
C GLY A 149 -5.34 9.83 -4.12
N GLN A 150 -4.36 10.38 -3.41
CA GLN A 150 -2.94 9.98 -3.51
C GLN A 150 -2.62 8.61 -2.87
N SER A 151 -3.45 8.11 -1.97
CA SER A 151 -3.28 6.80 -1.33
C SER A 151 -3.38 5.61 -2.31
N GLU A 152 -3.96 5.82 -3.49
CA GLU A 152 -4.12 4.80 -4.53
C GLU A 152 -2.76 4.36 -5.11
N VAL A 153 -1.87 5.31 -5.37
CA VAL A 153 -0.52 5.04 -5.89
C VAL A 153 0.38 4.45 -4.80
N GLU A 154 0.22 4.89 -3.55
CA GLU A 154 1.00 4.38 -2.43
C GLU A 154 0.76 2.89 -2.17
N ILE A 155 -0.51 2.44 -2.29
CA ILE A 155 -0.82 1.01 -2.14
C ILE A 155 -0.20 0.16 -3.23
N ALA A 156 -0.19 0.64 -4.48
CA ALA A 156 0.46 -0.09 -5.56
C ALA A 156 1.97 -0.29 -5.33
N ARG A 157 2.60 0.62 -4.57
CA ARG A 157 4.01 0.51 -4.20
C ARG A 157 4.26 -0.52 -3.10
N LEU A 158 3.25 -0.85 -2.29
CA LEU A 158 3.35 -1.79 -1.18
C LEU A 158 2.92 -3.21 -1.54
N ALA A 159 2.20 -3.38 -2.66
CA ALA A 159 1.58 -4.64 -3.02
C ALA A 159 2.39 -5.42 -4.08
N HIS A 160 2.35 -6.74 -3.98
CA HIS A 160 2.80 -7.63 -5.05
C HIS A 160 1.79 -7.66 -6.20
N THR A 161 0.48 -7.62 -5.87
CA THR A 161 -0.62 -7.58 -6.83
C THR A 161 -1.54 -6.42 -6.49
N THR A 162 -1.83 -5.55 -7.46
CA THR A 162 -2.74 -4.42 -7.31
C THR A 162 -4.03 -4.67 -8.07
N ILE A 163 -5.15 -4.64 -7.34
CA ILE A 163 -6.49 -4.76 -7.89
C ILE A 163 -7.14 -3.38 -7.93
N VAL A 164 -7.50 -2.92 -9.11
CA VAL A 164 -8.26 -1.68 -9.29
C VAL A 164 -9.72 -2.01 -9.50
N VAL A 165 -10.58 -1.49 -8.62
CA VAL A 165 -12.02 -1.77 -8.61
C VAL A 165 -12.79 -0.59 -9.19
N ASP A 166 -13.55 -0.85 -10.24
CA ASP A 166 -14.46 0.08 -10.89
C ASP A 166 -15.93 -0.36 -10.75
N ILE A 167 -16.87 0.50 -11.13
CA ILE A 167 -18.32 0.22 -11.11
C ILE A 167 -19.02 0.69 -12.39
N PRO A 168 -20.09 0.00 -12.81
CA PRO A 168 -20.91 0.46 -13.92
C PRO A 168 -21.55 1.83 -13.68
N GLY A 169 -21.70 2.64 -14.73
CA GLY A 169 -22.52 3.85 -14.70
C GLY A 169 -21.80 5.16 -14.34
N LEU A 170 -20.48 5.15 -14.18
CA LEU A 170 -19.67 6.38 -14.13
C LEU A 170 -19.37 6.95 -15.54
N GLY A 171 -20.29 6.77 -16.46
CA GLY A 171 -20.16 6.88 -17.91
C GLY A 171 -19.63 8.18 -18.49
N ASP A 172 -19.88 9.35 -17.91
CA ASP A 172 -19.26 10.62 -18.33
C ASP A 172 -18.08 11.05 -17.45
N ASP A 173 -17.93 10.43 -16.28
CA ASP A 173 -16.78 10.57 -15.36
C ASP A 173 -15.69 9.52 -15.60
N ILE A 174 -15.57 8.98 -16.81
CA ILE A 174 -14.42 8.14 -17.23
C ILE A 174 -13.09 8.86 -17.01
N GLN A 175 -13.12 10.19 -16.89
CA GLN A 175 -11.99 10.97 -16.34
C GLN A 175 -11.68 10.65 -14.87
N SER A 176 -12.56 9.97 -14.13
CA SER A 176 -12.31 9.58 -12.74
C SER A 176 -11.36 8.40 -12.61
N ILE A 177 -11.28 7.52 -13.60
CA ILE A 177 -10.14 6.59 -13.74
C ILE A 177 -9.02 7.41 -14.37
N LYS A 178 -8.35 8.20 -13.55
CA LYS A 178 -7.13 8.92 -13.96
C LYS A 178 -6.22 7.93 -14.67
N ALA A 179 -5.69 8.30 -15.84
CA ALA A 179 -4.81 7.44 -16.64
C ALA A 179 -3.70 6.76 -15.80
N GLY A 180 -3.24 7.42 -14.73
CA GLY A 180 -2.27 6.86 -13.78
C GLY A 180 -2.76 5.67 -12.95
N ILE A 181 -4.08 5.48 -12.74
CA ILE A 181 -4.59 4.33 -11.97
C ILE A 181 -4.54 3.04 -12.82
N LEU A 182 -4.75 3.15 -14.12
CA LEU A 182 -4.62 2.00 -15.03
C LEU A 182 -3.17 1.51 -15.13
N GLU A 183 -2.20 2.42 -14.98
CA GLU A 183 -0.77 2.08 -15.01
C GLU A 183 -0.31 1.25 -13.82
N ILE A 184 -1.04 1.30 -12.70
CA ILE A 184 -0.71 0.54 -11.48
C ILE A 184 -1.49 -0.76 -11.34
N ALA A 185 -2.49 -1.01 -12.20
CA ALA A 185 -3.36 -2.17 -12.11
C ALA A 185 -2.65 -3.43 -12.61
N ASP A 186 -2.60 -4.45 -11.77
CA ASP A 186 -2.25 -5.82 -12.19
C ASP A 186 -3.52 -6.60 -12.56
N ILE A 187 -4.66 -6.27 -11.95
CA ILE A 187 -5.98 -6.85 -12.23
C ILE A 187 -7.02 -5.72 -12.17
N LEU A 188 -7.96 -5.70 -13.10
CA LEU A 188 -9.08 -4.76 -13.13
C LEU A 188 -10.38 -5.49 -12.82
N VAL A 189 -11.20 -4.91 -11.96
CA VAL A 189 -12.48 -5.49 -11.54
C VAL A 189 -13.59 -4.48 -11.73
N VAL A 190 -14.59 -4.83 -12.54
CA VAL A 190 -15.89 -4.13 -12.61
C VAL A 190 -16.81 -4.78 -11.57
N ASN A 191 -16.90 -4.16 -10.39
CA ASN A 191 -17.77 -4.64 -9.32
C ASN A 191 -19.20 -4.13 -9.50
N LYS A 192 -20.16 -4.73 -8.77
CA LYS A 192 -21.60 -4.47 -8.94
C LYS A 192 -22.08 -4.75 -10.39
N ALA A 193 -21.58 -5.85 -10.94
CA ALA A 193 -21.88 -6.25 -12.31
C ALA A 193 -23.36 -6.61 -12.57
N ASP A 194 -24.18 -6.64 -11.53
CA ASP A 194 -25.65 -6.72 -11.59
C ASP A 194 -26.30 -5.39 -12.03
N ARG A 195 -25.56 -4.29 -12.09
CA ARG A 195 -26.06 -3.00 -12.54
C ARG A 195 -26.02 -2.85 -14.06
N PRO A 196 -26.93 -2.06 -14.64
CA PRO A 196 -26.87 -1.70 -16.06
C PRO A 196 -25.51 -1.04 -16.40
N GLY A 197 -24.97 -1.34 -17.58
CA GLY A 197 -23.71 -0.78 -18.06
C GLY A 197 -22.47 -1.60 -17.69
N ALA A 198 -22.58 -2.69 -16.94
CA ALA A 198 -21.41 -3.47 -16.53
C ALA A 198 -20.61 -4.02 -17.72
N GLN A 199 -21.28 -4.54 -18.75
CA GLN A 199 -20.64 -5.04 -19.96
C GLN A 199 -19.95 -3.92 -20.76
N GLN A 200 -20.51 -2.71 -20.74
CA GLN A 200 -19.91 -1.55 -21.41
C GLN A 200 -18.63 -1.12 -20.70
N SER A 201 -18.65 -1.04 -19.36
CA SER A 201 -17.46 -0.76 -18.55
C SER A 201 -16.36 -1.80 -18.76
N LEU A 202 -16.71 -3.10 -18.79
CA LEU A 202 -15.77 -4.19 -19.06
C LEU A 202 -15.09 -4.01 -20.43
N ASN A 203 -15.89 -3.81 -21.49
CA ASN A 203 -15.37 -3.65 -22.85
C ASN A 203 -14.51 -2.40 -22.99
N PHE A 204 -14.92 -1.31 -22.34
CA PHE A 204 -14.15 -0.07 -22.31
C PHE A 204 -12.75 -0.28 -21.68
N LEU A 205 -12.69 -0.88 -20.50
CA LEU A 205 -11.42 -1.15 -19.82
C LEU A 205 -10.51 -2.10 -20.62
N ARG A 206 -11.08 -3.14 -21.24
CA ARG A 206 -10.34 -4.05 -22.14
C ARG A 206 -9.73 -3.29 -23.31
N ASN A 207 -10.51 -2.47 -23.99
CA ASN A 207 -10.04 -1.67 -25.12
C ASN A 207 -8.93 -0.69 -24.69
N MET A 208 -9.05 -0.07 -23.52
CA MET A 208 -8.00 0.82 -23.00
C MET A 208 -6.68 0.08 -22.75
N ILE A 209 -6.73 -1.11 -22.14
CA ILE A 209 -5.56 -1.93 -21.92
C ILE A 209 -4.93 -2.34 -23.24
N GLU A 210 -5.71 -2.83 -24.19
CA GLU A 210 -5.23 -3.24 -25.51
C GLU A 210 -4.58 -2.07 -26.28
N MET A 211 -5.20 -0.89 -26.25
CA MET A 211 -4.62 0.32 -26.86
C MET A 211 -3.33 0.75 -26.17
N GLY A 212 -3.31 0.74 -24.84
CA GLY A 212 -2.11 1.05 -24.07
C GLY A 212 -0.95 0.10 -24.36
N PHE A 213 -1.22 -1.19 -24.51
CA PHE A 213 -0.22 -2.21 -24.87
C PHE A 213 0.32 -2.04 -26.29
N ARG A 214 -0.50 -1.60 -27.24
CA ARG A 214 -0.08 -1.37 -28.65
C ARG A 214 0.77 -0.12 -28.82
N THR A 215 0.55 0.92 -28.02
CA THR A 215 1.26 2.21 -28.18
C THR A 215 2.56 2.28 -27.40
N THR A 216 2.77 1.36 -26.45
CA THR A 216 3.93 1.37 -25.55
C THR A 216 4.43 -0.04 -25.29
N ALA A 217 4.91 -0.74 -26.31
CA ALA A 217 5.81 -1.88 -26.06
C ALA A 217 7.14 -1.31 -25.52
N PRO A 218 7.58 -1.62 -24.36
CA PRO A 218 7.32 -2.35 -23.13
C PRO A 218 7.06 -1.44 -21.89
N ARG A 219 6.03 -0.61 -21.88
CA ARG A 219 5.81 0.44 -20.85
C ARG A 219 4.78 0.10 -19.77
N PHE A 220 4.02 -0.97 -19.91
CA PHE A 220 3.05 -1.45 -18.90
C PHE A 220 3.59 -2.62 -18.07
N GLY A 221 4.80 -2.55 -17.64
CA GLY A 221 5.30 -3.38 -16.57
C GLY A 221 5.85 -2.47 -15.50
N HIS A 222 5.60 -2.77 -14.24
CA HIS A 222 6.10 -2.05 -13.05
C HIS A 222 7.63 -1.83 -13.02
N HIS A 223 8.34 -2.07 -14.12
CA HIS A 223 9.79 -1.91 -14.27
C HIS A 223 10.27 -0.46 -14.31
N LYS A 224 9.38 0.55 -14.35
CA LYS A 224 9.81 1.96 -14.27
C LYS A 224 10.07 2.49 -12.85
N LEU A 225 9.74 1.71 -11.81
CA LEU A 225 10.11 2.08 -10.43
C LEU A 225 11.52 1.63 -10.03
N ALA A 226 12.12 0.74 -10.80
CA ALA A 226 13.52 0.39 -10.64
C ALA A 226 14.34 1.24 -11.63
N GLY A 227 14.95 2.32 -11.16
CA GLY A 227 16.05 2.99 -11.85
C GLY A 227 17.21 2.01 -11.99
N MET A 228 17.15 1.12 -12.98
CA MET A 228 18.20 0.15 -13.23
C MET A 228 19.20 0.68 -14.21
N VAL A 229 20.42 0.72 -13.74
CA VAL A 229 21.62 0.60 -14.55
C VAL A 229 21.48 -0.70 -15.36
N ALA A 230 21.22 -0.58 -16.65
CA ALA A 230 21.31 -1.70 -17.56
C ALA A 230 22.79 -2.08 -17.66
N SER A 231 23.18 -3.19 -17.04
CA SER A 231 24.42 -3.86 -17.39
C SER A 231 24.26 -4.49 -18.77
N GLU A 232 25.03 -3.98 -19.73
CA GLU A 232 25.13 -4.52 -21.07
C GLU A 232 25.53 -6.00 -21.02
N GLY A 233 24.73 -6.86 -21.59
CA GLY A 233 25.17 -8.23 -21.88
C GLY A 233 24.21 -9.40 -21.69
N THR A 234 22.98 -9.20 -21.23
CA THR A 234 22.02 -10.32 -21.11
C THR A 234 20.99 -10.22 -22.22
N GLN A 235 20.95 -11.17 -23.14
CA GLN A 235 19.86 -11.37 -24.10
C GLN A 235 18.58 -11.60 -23.29
N ILE A 236 17.73 -10.56 -23.21
CA ILE A 236 16.39 -10.66 -22.64
C ILE A 236 15.57 -11.44 -23.67
N THR A 237 15.36 -12.74 -23.42
CA THR A 237 14.26 -13.46 -24.02
C THR A 237 13.00 -12.64 -23.77
N GLN A 238 12.27 -12.29 -24.85
CA GLN A 238 11.00 -11.56 -24.79
C GLN A 238 9.99 -12.40 -23.99
N THR A 239 10.00 -12.25 -22.68
CA THR A 239 8.89 -12.69 -21.83
C THR A 239 7.73 -11.75 -22.15
N GLN A 240 6.64 -12.30 -22.70
CA GLN A 240 5.39 -11.57 -22.90
C GLN A 240 5.04 -10.92 -21.56
N GLY A 241 4.92 -9.59 -21.53
CA GLY A 241 4.59 -8.84 -20.32
C GLY A 241 3.21 -9.26 -19.77
N TRP A 242 2.98 -9.13 -18.49
CA TRP A 242 1.66 -9.37 -17.90
C TRP A 242 0.62 -8.41 -18.49
N LEU A 243 -0.43 -8.96 -19.09
CA LEU A 243 -1.59 -8.19 -19.55
C LEU A 243 -2.66 -8.23 -18.46
N PRO A 244 -3.01 -7.08 -17.84
CA PRO A 244 -4.00 -7.06 -16.77
C PRO A 244 -5.34 -7.61 -17.22
N PRO A 245 -5.88 -8.68 -16.60
CA PRO A 245 -7.22 -9.17 -16.89
C PRO A 245 -8.27 -8.19 -16.36
N VAL A 246 -9.42 -8.12 -17.06
CA VAL A 246 -10.60 -7.37 -16.63
C VAL A 246 -11.71 -8.33 -16.31
N LEU A 247 -12.16 -8.34 -15.05
CA LEU A 247 -13.16 -9.25 -14.51
C LEU A 247 -14.42 -8.51 -14.07
N MET A 248 -15.54 -9.20 -14.05
CA MET A 248 -16.79 -8.72 -13.43
C MET A 248 -17.02 -9.44 -12.10
N THR A 249 -17.49 -8.69 -11.09
CA THR A 249 -17.85 -9.26 -9.79
C THR A 249 -19.16 -8.69 -9.26
N ILE A 250 -19.86 -9.50 -8.46
CA ILE A 250 -20.96 -9.06 -7.59
C ILE A 250 -20.54 -9.45 -6.16
N ALA A 251 -19.75 -8.60 -5.52
CA ALA A 251 -19.11 -8.91 -4.25
C ALA A 251 -20.09 -9.34 -3.14
N THR A 252 -21.32 -8.80 -3.14
CA THR A 252 -22.39 -9.18 -2.20
C THR A 252 -22.90 -10.61 -2.36
N LYS A 253 -22.73 -11.19 -3.56
CA LYS A 253 -23.14 -12.56 -3.88
C LYS A 253 -21.96 -13.52 -4.01
N ALA A 254 -20.74 -13.02 -3.80
CA ALA A 254 -19.48 -13.73 -4.07
C ALA A 254 -19.35 -14.22 -5.54
N ASP A 255 -20.11 -13.64 -6.46
CA ASP A 255 -20.04 -13.96 -7.88
C ASP A 255 -18.80 -13.30 -8.51
N GLY A 256 -18.06 -14.04 -9.35
CA GLY A 256 -16.79 -13.63 -9.92
C GLY A 256 -15.58 -13.69 -8.95
N ILE A 257 -15.78 -14.00 -7.66
CA ILE A 257 -14.69 -14.09 -6.68
C ILE A 257 -13.76 -15.28 -6.94
N PRO A 258 -14.24 -16.49 -7.28
CA PRO A 258 -13.34 -17.61 -7.62
C PRO A 258 -12.40 -17.27 -8.79
N GLN A 259 -12.93 -16.63 -9.83
CA GLN A 259 -12.15 -16.20 -11.00
C GLN A 259 -11.11 -15.12 -10.62
N LEU A 260 -11.48 -14.20 -9.74
CA LEU A 260 -10.55 -13.19 -9.22
C LEU A 260 -9.40 -13.83 -8.45
N ILE A 261 -9.66 -14.83 -7.61
CA ILE A 261 -8.61 -15.59 -6.90
C ILE A 261 -7.69 -16.30 -7.90
N GLU A 262 -8.24 -16.94 -8.92
CA GLU A 262 -7.45 -17.59 -9.96
C GLU A 262 -6.48 -16.62 -10.62
N GLU A 263 -6.94 -15.43 -11.00
CA GLU A 263 -6.08 -14.41 -11.61
C GLU A 263 -5.04 -13.83 -10.64
N ILE A 264 -5.38 -13.68 -9.35
CA ILE A 264 -4.41 -13.30 -8.30
C ILE A 264 -3.29 -14.33 -8.19
N LEU A 265 -3.64 -15.62 -8.18
CA LEU A 265 -2.66 -16.70 -8.08
C LEU A 265 -1.81 -16.82 -9.34
N LYS A 266 -2.40 -16.68 -10.53
CA LYS A 266 -1.68 -16.61 -11.80
C LYS A 266 -0.69 -15.44 -11.84
N HIS A 267 -1.11 -14.28 -11.37
CA HIS A 267 -0.20 -13.13 -11.31
C HIS A 267 0.97 -13.37 -10.33
N ALA A 268 0.70 -13.99 -9.18
CA ALA A 268 1.76 -14.35 -8.24
C ALA A 268 2.76 -15.36 -8.85
N GLU A 269 2.28 -16.33 -9.61
CA GLU A 269 3.12 -17.29 -10.33
C GLU A 269 3.96 -16.60 -11.40
N TYR A 270 3.32 -15.78 -12.24
CA TYR A 270 4.01 -14.96 -13.23
C TYR A 270 5.13 -14.10 -12.61
N LEU A 271 4.86 -13.45 -11.47
CA LEU A 271 5.86 -12.66 -10.77
C LEU A 271 7.05 -13.50 -10.29
N ARG A 272 6.82 -14.74 -9.84
CA ARG A 272 7.89 -15.63 -9.38
C ARG A 272 8.72 -16.13 -10.55
N GLU A 273 8.09 -16.54 -11.63
CA GLU A 273 8.76 -17.07 -12.83
C GLU A 273 9.56 -16.00 -13.57
N SER A 274 9.01 -14.77 -13.67
CA SER A 274 9.67 -13.64 -14.33
C SER A 274 10.75 -12.94 -13.48
N GLY A 275 10.90 -13.32 -12.20
CA GLY A 275 11.74 -12.59 -11.25
C GLY A 275 11.11 -11.26 -10.76
N GLY A 276 9.91 -10.93 -11.22
CA GLY A 276 9.16 -9.72 -10.86
C GLY A 276 8.84 -9.63 -9.37
N TRP A 277 8.63 -10.77 -8.70
CA TRP A 277 8.40 -10.81 -7.25
C TRP A 277 9.56 -10.17 -6.49
N ARG A 278 10.77 -10.64 -6.77
CA ARG A 278 11.99 -10.13 -6.12
C ARG A 278 12.26 -8.66 -6.45
N ALA A 279 11.96 -8.26 -7.68
CA ALA A 279 12.07 -6.85 -8.09
C ALA A 279 11.06 -5.95 -7.37
N LYS A 280 9.80 -6.39 -7.20
CA LYS A 280 8.79 -5.67 -6.41
C LYS A 280 9.19 -5.58 -4.93
N GLU A 281 9.64 -6.67 -4.31
CA GLU A 281 10.13 -6.61 -2.92
C GLU A 281 11.31 -5.64 -2.76
N ALA A 282 12.27 -5.68 -3.65
CA ALA A 282 13.41 -4.75 -3.62
C ALA A 282 12.94 -3.28 -3.75
N ALA A 283 11.93 -3.00 -4.58
CA ALA A 283 11.35 -1.66 -4.72
C ALA A 283 10.60 -1.22 -3.45
N ILE A 284 9.82 -2.11 -2.83
CA ILE A 284 9.12 -1.88 -1.56
C ILE A 284 10.15 -1.55 -0.46
N LEU A 285 11.18 -2.39 -0.29
CA LEU A 285 12.20 -2.20 0.73
C LEU A 285 13.00 -0.91 0.50
N ARG A 286 13.36 -0.59 -0.75
CA ARG A 286 14.02 0.68 -1.09
C ARG A 286 13.17 1.87 -0.67
N HIS A 287 11.89 1.89 -1.04
CA HIS A 287 10.97 2.97 -0.68
C HIS A 287 10.81 3.09 0.85
N ASN A 288 10.72 1.97 1.55
CA ASN A 288 10.65 1.94 3.02
C ASN A 288 11.92 2.52 3.65
N ILE A 289 13.10 2.11 3.18
CA ILE A 289 14.38 2.66 3.66
C ILE A 289 14.46 4.17 3.42
N GLU A 290 14.13 4.64 2.20
CA GLU A 290 14.13 6.06 1.86
C GLU A 290 13.17 6.86 2.76
N SER A 291 11.98 6.32 3.04
CA SER A 291 10.98 6.92 3.93
C SER A 291 11.46 6.99 5.38
N LEU A 292 12.06 5.91 5.90
CA LEU A 292 12.63 5.87 7.25
C LEU A 292 13.80 6.85 7.41
N VAL A 293 14.67 6.94 6.40
CA VAL A 293 15.77 7.91 6.39
C VAL A 293 15.25 9.34 6.38
N ALA A 294 14.25 9.65 5.54
CA ALA A 294 13.64 10.97 5.49
C ALA A 294 13.01 11.36 6.83
N SER A 295 12.28 10.43 7.46
CA SER A 295 11.66 10.62 8.78
C SER A 295 12.73 10.84 9.86
N ALA A 296 13.78 10.05 9.88
CA ALA A 296 14.87 10.19 10.85
C ALA A 296 15.62 11.53 10.70
N LEU A 297 15.87 11.96 9.46
CA LEU A 297 16.48 13.26 9.18
C LEU A 297 15.58 14.42 9.61
N TRP A 298 14.28 14.32 9.37
CA TRP A 298 13.31 15.31 9.81
C TRP A 298 13.25 15.43 11.33
N GLU A 299 13.12 14.33 12.04
CA GLU A 299 13.10 14.32 13.52
C GLU A 299 14.41 14.85 14.11
N ALA A 300 15.55 14.45 13.54
CA ALA A 300 16.84 14.96 13.95
C ALA A 300 16.98 16.47 13.69
N TRP A 301 16.44 16.98 12.59
CA TRP A 301 16.38 18.40 12.28
C TRP A 301 15.45 19.14 13.23
N LYS A 302 14.23 18.66 13.42
CA LYS A 302 13.22 19.26 14.30
C LYS A 302 13.68 19.35 15.75
N GLY A 303 14.39 18.32 16.24
CA GLY A 303 14.94 18.34 17.60
C GLY A 303 16.09 19.33 17.81
N ARG A 304 16.63 19.93 16.75
CA ARG A 304 17.75 20.88 16.80
C ARG A 304 17.35 22.33 16.51
N VAL A 305 16.26 22.53 15.80
CA VAL A 305 15.75 23.88 15.48
C VAL A 305 14.76 24.27 16.58
N PRO A 306 15.02 25.35 17.34
CA PRO A 306 14.02 25.88 18.28
C PRO A 306 12.74 26.25 17.52
N ASP A 307 11.56 26.01 18.12
CA ASP A 307 10.29 26.41 17.53
C ASP A 307 10.26 27.90 17.18
N GLU A 308 10.90 28.76 18.01
CA GLU A 308 11.07 30.19 17.78
C GLU A 308 11.83 30.49 16.48
N GLY A 309 12.86 29.70 16.11
CA GLY A 309 13.62 29.88 14.87
C GLY A 309 12.81 29.58 13.61
N LEU A 310 11.89 28.62 13.67
CA LEU A 310 10.98 28.35 12.56
C LEU A 310 9.96 29.48 12.43
N GLU A 311 9.36 29.93 13.53
CA GLU A 311 8.37 31.01 13.53
C GLU A 311 8.98 32.35 13.08
N GLU A 312 10.22 32.66 13.43
CA GLU A 312 10.94 33.81 12.94
C GLU A 312 11.08 33.78 11.38
N GLN A 313 11.48 32.65 10.83
CA GLN A 313 11.58 32.49 9.38
C GLN A 313 10.22 32.60 8.69
N VAL A 314 9.16 32.06 9.30
CA VAL A 314 7.78 32.22 8.81
C VAL A 314 7.38 33.70 8.79
N ALA A 315 7.68 34.45 9.84
CA ALA A 315 7.39 35.89 9.91
C ALA A 315 8.13 36.68 8.81
N LEU A 316 9.40 36.40 8.55
CA LEU A 316 10.17 37.04 7.47
C LEU A 316 9.58 36.73 6.08
N VAL A 317 9.12 35.51 5.85
CA VAL A 317 8.45 35.13 4.59
C VAL A 317 7.09 35.80 4.46
N MET A 318 6.28 35.87 5.52
CA MET A 318 4.99 36.58 5.51
C MET A 318 5.16 38.08 5.20
N ASN A 319 6.19 38.69 5.74
CA ASN A 319 6.54 40.09 5.48
C ASN A 319 7.24 40.31 4.14
N ARG A 320 7.37 39.27 3.29
CA ARG A 320 8.04 39.33 1.96
C ARG A 320 9.50 39.78 2.02
N GLN A 321 10.15 39.62 3.16
CA GLN A 321 11.56 39.96 3.33
C GLN A 321 12.50 38.90 2.82
N GLN A 322 12.03 37.64 2.71
CA GLN A 322 12.74 36.54 2.09
C GLN A 322 11.79 35.55 1.44
N SER A 323 12.31 34.69 0.56
CA SER A 323 11.52 33.61 -0.06
C SER A 323 11.44 32.37 0.85
N PRO A 324 10.40 31.53 0.72
CA PRO A 324 10.34 30.25 1.43
C PRO A 324 11.55 29.35 1.19
N ARG A 325 12.12 29.41 -0.03
CA ARG A 325 13.34 28.64 -0.38
C ARG A 325 14.55 29.12 0.39
N GLU A 326 14.69 30.44 0.57
CA GLU A 326 15.77 31.03 1.35
C GLU A 326 15.62 30.70 2.84
N ALA A 327 14.41 30.82 3.39
CA ALA A 327 14.12 30.44 4.76
C ALA A 327 14.49 28.97 5.03
N ALA A 328 14.09 28.05 4.13
CA ALA A 328 14.45 26.63 4.25
C ALA A 328 15.95 26.40 4.19
N ARG A 329 16.69 27.14 3.33
CA ARG A 329 18.14 27.05 3.25
C ARG A 329 18.82 27.52 4.52
N GLN A 330 18.34 28.62 5.12
CA GLN A 330 18.86 29.14 6.38
C GLN A 330 18.60 28.18 7.55
N LEU A 331 17.40 27.61 7.63
CA LEU A 331 17.05 26.61 8.64
C LEU A 331 17.89 25.32 8.50
N LEU A 332 18.25 24.91 7.30
CA LEU A 332 19.16 23.79 7.07
C LEU A 332 20.61 24.15 7.40
N ALA A 333 21.08 25.37 7.09
CA ALA A 333 22.43 25.82 7.40
C ALA A 333 22.67 25.99 8.90
N TYR A 334 21.65 26.35 9.66
CA TYR A 334 21.70 26.42 11.13
C TYR A 334 22.16 25.10 11.77
N ASN A 335 21.94 23.99 11.11
CA ASN A 335 22.33 22.64 11.55
C ASN A 335 23.71 22.17 11.06
N LEU A 336 24.29 22.79 10.03
CA LEU A 336 25.57 22.38 9.45
C LEU A 336 26.77 23.09 10.09
N ASN A 337 26.56 24.14 10.88
CA ASN A 337 27.61 24.96 11.47
C ASN A 337 28.26 24.41 12.77
N ILE A 338 28.13 23.10 13.06
CA ILE A 338 28.70 22.52 14.29
C ILE A 338 29.99 21.73 14.04
N LYS A 339 30.75 21.95 12.96
CA LYS A 339 32.13 21.39 12.88
C LYS A 339 33.05 22.15 11.89
N THR A 340 33.23 23.44 12.08
CA THR A 340 34.44 24.10 11.49
C THR A 340 35.14 25.06 12.44
N SER A 341 34.97 24.91 13.73
CA SER A 341 35.78 25.67 14.72
C SER A 341 36.43 24.71 15.70
N SER A 342 37.48 24.03 15.26
CA SER A 342 38.58 23.60 16.11
C SER A 342 39.65 22.91 15.28
N SER A 343 40.46 23.72 14.62
CA SER A 343 41.87 23.41 14.37
C SER A 343 42.64 24.72 14.29
N GLU A 344 42.99 25.24 15.42
CA GLU A 344 44.24 25.97 15.70
C GLU A 344 44.96 25.24 16.78
#